data_8b27e0baf7cbd323e334ec5e02953832
#
_entry.id   8b27e0baf7cbd323e334ec5e02953832
#
_cell.length_a   1.000
_cell.length_b   1.000
_cell.length_c   1.000
_cell.angle_alpha   90.00
_cell.angle_beta   90.00
_cell.angle_gamma   90.00
#
_symmetry.space_group_name_H-M   'P 1'
#
loop_
_entity.id
_entity.type
_entity.pdbx_description
1 polymer ?
#
loop_
_entity_poly.entity_id
_entity_poly.type
_entity_poly.pdbx_seq_one_letter_code
_entity_poly.pdbx_strand_id
1 'polypeptide(L)'
;ILCAVESDKDVIEQYQKYGPILLCNTSIDNTTLPVVRMDDELATYRAVSWLLHKGYRRIAYSTGGAFQQKGHGSRRNRGFIAAMQQGQQPIDERLVFRHVHTWRDGQRLAEQILQMAKSERPDAIFAGSDEVACGLISALSANGISVPGELAVMGFDNLPVAEMVHI
;
A
#
# COMPACT_ATOMS: atom_id res chain seq x y z
N ILE A 1 -1.60 -3.90 25.07
CA ILE A 1 -1.07 -3.68 23.72
C ILE A 1 -2.17 -2.97 22.92
N LEU A 2 -1.82 -1.88 22.28
CA LEU A 2 -2.72 -1.11 21.43
C LEU A 2 -2.27 -1.20 19.98
N CYS A 3 -3.18 -1.64 19.09
CA CYS A 3 -2.97 -1.72 17.64
C CYS A 3 -3.94 -0.79 16.93
N ALA A 4 -3.54 -0.21 15.79
CA ALA A 4 -4.39 0.64 14.96
C ALA A 4 -5.11 1.76 15.75
N VAL A 5 -4.36 2.53 16.49
CA VAL A 5 -4.89 3.57 17.38
C VAL A 5 -5.30 4.81 16.58
N GLU A 6 -6.55 5.24 16.77
CA GLU A 6 -7.11 6.48 16.21
C GLU A 6 -7.33 7.56 17.27
N SER A 7 -7.10 7.23 18.56
CA SER A 7 -7.30 8.16 19.67
C SER A 7 -6.11 9.11 19.82
N ASP A 8 -6.40 10.28 20.35
CA ASP A 8 -5.39 11.30 20.66
C ASP A 8 -4.36 10.80 21.68
N LYS A 9 -3.11 11.26 21.52
CA LYS A 9 -2.00 10.93 22.41
C LYS A 9 -2.35 11.11 23.88
N ASP A 10 -2.92 12.28 24.23
CA ASP A 10 -3.20 12.65 25.61
C ASP A 10 -4.22 11.71 26.26
N VAL A 11 -5.19 11.22 25.48
CA VAL A 11 -6.17 10.24 25.94
C VAL A 11 -5.46 8.92 26.29
N ILE A 12 -4.59 8.45 25.40
CA ILE A 12 -3.89 7.17 25.59
C ILE A 12 -2.92 7.25 26.76
N GLU A 13 -2.15 8.34 26.88
CA GLU A 13 -1.18 8.52 27.94
C GLU A 13 -1.81 8.59 29.34
N GLN A 14 -3.06 9.07 29.45
CA GLN A 14 -3.81 9.04 30.72
C GLN A 14 -4.03 7.63 31.29
N TYR A 15 -4.06 6.62 30.42
CA TYR A 15 -4.24 5.23 30.84
C TYR A 15 -2.96 4.56 31.37
N GLN A 16 -1.78 5.19 31.22
CA GLN A 16 -0.52 4.67 31.79
C GLN A 16 -0.58 4.47 33.32
N LYS A 17 -1.41 5.25 34.01
CA LYS A 17 -1.65 5.09 35.44
C LYS A 17 -2.26 3.75 35.85
N TYR A 18 -2.86 3.05 34.91
CA TYR A 18 -3.46 1.73 35.14
C TYR A 18 -2.55 0.57 34.76
N GLY A 19 -1.44 0.84 34.08
CA GLY A 19 -0.47 -0.19 33.68
C GLY A 19 0.36 0.21 32.45
N PRO A 20 1.35 -0.63 32.07
CA PRO A 20 2.21 -0.36 30.93
C PRO A 20 1.44 -0.46 29.61
N ILE A 21 1.66 0.52 28.73
CA ILE A 21 1.07 0.57 27.38
C ILE A 21 2.17 0.35 26.36
N LEU A 22 1.92 -0.55 25.40
CA LEU A 22 2.76 -0.81 24.23
C LEU A 22 1.94 -0.56 22.97
N LEU A 23 2.47 0.25 22.07
CA LEU A 23 1.91 0.45 20.74
C LEU A 23 2.46 -0.61 19.78
N CYS A 24 1.57 -1.27 19.03
CA CYS A 24 1.93 -2.30 18.07
C CYS A 24 1.43 -1.92 16.67
N ASN A 25 2.34 -1.90 15.71
CA ASN A 25 2.08 -1.55 14.31
C ASN A 25 1.31 -0.23 14.09
N THR A 26 1.47 0.68 15.03
CA THR A 26 0.93 2.04 14.98
C THR A 26 1.94 3.02 15.54
N SER A 27 1.76 4.30 15.31
CA SER A 27 2.61 5.33 15.89
C SER A 27 1.78 6.57 16.22
N ILE A 28 2.14 7.18 17.34
CA ILE A 28 1.62 8.46 17.77
C ILE A 28 2.79 9.44 17.77
N ASP A 29 2.63 10.57 17.14
CA ASP A 29 3.69 11.58 17.07
C ASP A 29 4.04 12.11 18.48
N ASN A 30 5.34 12.23 18.74
CA ASN A 30 5.88 12.74 20.02
C ASN A 30 5.48 11.93 21.27
N THR A 31 5.11 10.66 21.13
CA THR A 31 4.83 9.80 22.29
C THR A 31 6.11 9.29 22.96
N THR A 32 6.02 9.09 24.28
CA THR A 32 7.04 8.39 25.09
C THR A 32 6.74 6.89 25.23
N LEU A 33 5.60 6.44 24.74
CA LEU A 33 5.20 5.04 24.80
C LEU A 33 6.12 4.15 23.96
N PRO A 34 6.44 2.95 24.43
CA PRO A 34 7.18 1.99 23.62
C PRO A 34 6.36 1.59 22.38
N VAL A 35 7.03 1.50 21.24
CA VAL A 35 6.43 1.16 19.94
C VAL A 35 7.16 -0.01 19.33
N VAL A 36 6.42 -1.06 18.94
CA VAL A 36 6.91 -2.15 18.09
C VAL A 36 6.17 -2.07 16.77
N ARG A 37 6.88 -1.91 15.68
CA ARG A 37 6.30 -1.78 14.34
C ARG A 37 7.25 -2.25 13.26
N MET A 38 6.68 -2.59 12.10
CA MET A 38 7.42 -2.80 10.88
C MET A 38 7.90 -1.46 10.28
N ASP A 39 8.98 -1.48 9.55
CA ASP A 39 9.41 -0.32 8.77
C ASP A 39 8.73 -0.28 7.40
N ASP A 40 7.44 0.14 7.42
CA ASP A 40 6.61 0.25 6.22
C ASP A 40 7.21 1.14 5.14
N GLU A 41 7.94 2.19 5.54
CA GLU A 41 8.56 3.13 4.60
C GLU A 41 9.69 2.46 3.84
N LEU A 42 10.60 1.80 4.56
CA LEU A 42 11.70 1.06 3.94
C LEU A 42 11.20 -0.15 3.14
N ALA A 43 10.20 -0.88 3.65
CA ALA A 43 9.62 -2.01 2.95
C ALA A 43 8.99 -1.60 1.61
N THR A 44 8.18 -0.53 1.61
CA THR A 44 7.58 0.02 0.39
C THR A 44 8.64 0.56 -0.56
N TYR A 45 9.62 1.30 -0.04
CA TYR A 45 10.73 1.78 -0.86
C TYR A 45 11.44 0.63 -1.59
N ARG A 46 11.77 -0.45 -0.89
CA ARG A 46 12.43 -1.64 -1.47
C ARG A 46 11.56 -2.33 -2.52
N ALA A 47 10.28 -2.49 -2.23
CA ALA A 47 9.33 -3.13 -3.14
C ALA A 47 9.20 -2.36 -4.47
N VAL A 48 8.98 -1.06 -4.40
CA VAL A 48 8.83 -0.19 -5.58
C VAL A 48 10.16 -0.06 -6.33
N SER A 49 11.29 0.06 -5.61
CA SER A 49 12.62 0.06 -6.23
C SER A 49 12.90 -1.23 -6.98
N TRP A 50 12.43 -2.37 -6.47
CA TRP A 50 12.55 -3.65 -7.17
C TRP A 50 11.73 -3.67 -8.48
N LEU A 51 10.49 -3.14 -8.47
CA LEU A 51 9.69 -2.99 -9.69
C LEU A 51 10.42 -2.11 -10.74
N LEU A 52 10.97 -0.98 -10.30
CA LEU A 52 11.75 -0.08 -11.17
C LEU A 52 13.00 -0.78 -11.74
N HIS A 53 13.69 -1.58 -10.92
CA HIS A 53 14.86 -2.37 -11.36
C HIS A 53 14.47 -3.45 -12.39
N LYS A 54 13.27 -4.02 -12.28
CA LYS A 54 12.72 -4.96 -13.27
C LYS A 54 12.30 -4.31 -14.58
N GLY A 55 12.36 -3.00 -14.68
CA GLY A 55 12.07 -2.26 -15.91
C GLY A 55 10.69 -1.63 -15.98
N TYR A 56 9.83 -1.82 -14.96
CA TYR A 56 8.55 -1.11 -14.89
C TYR A 56 8.77 0.39 -14.71
N ARG A 57 7.93 1.21 -15.32
CA ARG A 57 8.11 2.68 -15.32
C ARG A 57 6.84 3.42 -14.92
N ARG A 58 5.69 2.94 -15.35
CA ARG A 58 4.40 3.53 -15.01
C ARG A 58 3.77 2.75 -13.87
N ILE A 59 4.25 2.99 -12.67
CA ILE A 59 3.84 2.22 -11.49
C ILE A 59 2.64 2.91 -10.84
N ALA A 60 1.51 2.20 -10.80
CA ALA A 60 0.35 2.59 -10.02
C ALA A 60 0.55 2.24 -8.53
N TYR A 61 -0.14 2.96 -7.68
CA TYR A 61 -0.12 2.76 -6.24
C TYR A 61 -1.51 2.80 -5.63
N SER A 62 -1.85 1.84 -4.77
CA SER A 62 -3.05 1.93 -3.95
C SER A 62 -2.72 2.14 -2.48
N THR A 63 -3.45 3.05 -1.85
CA THR A 63 -3.30 3.40 -0.42
C THR A 63 -4.64 3.37 0.29
N GLY A 64 -4.65 2.92 1.55
CA GLY A 64 -5.85 2.91 2.39
C GLY A 64 -6.32 4.30 2.84
N GLY A 65 -5.50 5.33 2.74
CA GLY A 65 -5.82 6.69 3.13
C GLY A 65 -5.56 7.72 2.04
N ALA A 66 -5.43 8.97 2.47
CA ALA A 66 -5.00 10.04 1.59
C ALA A 66 -3.55 9.84 1.17
N PHE A 67 -3.22 10.23 -0.06
CA PHE A 67 -1.85 10.25 -0.54
C PHE A 67 -1.12 11.49 -0.03
N GLN A 68 -0.66 11.42 1.21
CA GLN A 68 0.04 12.50 1.89
C GLN A 68 1.21 11.95 2.71
N GLN A 69 2.14 12.82 3.07
CA GLN A 69 3.37 12.43 3.79
C GLN A 69 3.18 12.38 5.31
N LYS A 70 2.04 12.80 5.83
CA LYS A 70 1.71 12.79 7.25
C LYS A 70 0.38 12.07 7.50
N GLY A 71 0.20 11.52 8.69
CA GLY A 71 -1.01 10.81 9.10
C GLY A 71 -0.98 9.30 8.80
N HIS A 72 -2.12 8.65 8.91
CA HIS A 72 -2.26 7.20 8.73
C HIS A 72 -1.87 6.78 7.30
N GLY A 73 -1.11 5.70 7.17
CA GLY A 73 -0.59 5.21 5.88
C GLY A 73 0.56 6.04 5.27
N SER A 74 0.88 7.20 5.87
CA SER A 74 1.90 8.12 5.32
C SER A 74 3.29 7.49 5.16
N ARG A 75 3.65 6.50 5.96
CA ARG A 75 4.95 5.81 5.87
C ARG A 75 5.10 5.07 4.54
N ARG A 76 4.09 4.29 4.12
CA ARG A 76 4.08 3.65 2.80
C ARG A 76 4.08 4.69 1.68
N ASN A 77 3.31 5.77 1.81
CA ASN A 77 3.32 6.87 0.84
C ASN A 77 4.72 7.46 0.68
N ARG A 78 5.44 7.72 1.79
CA ARG A 78 6.82 8.23 1.72
C ARG A 78 7.77 7.24 1.05
N GLY A 79 7.65 5.94 1.38
CA GLY A 79 8.43 4.88 0.73
C GLY A 79 8.21 4.83 -0.79
N PHE A 80 6.95 4.91 -1.23
CA PHE A 80 6.60 4.99 -2.65
C PHE A 80 7.20 6.22 -3.32
N ILE A 81 6.97 7.40 -2.75
CA ILE A 81 7.50 8.66 -3.27
C ILE A 81 9.02 8.63 -3.38
N ALA A 82 9.71 8.17 -2.32
CA ALA A 82 11.16 8.09 -2.29
C ALA A 82 11.71 7.14 -3.38
N ALA A 83 11.08 5.99 -3.59
CA ALA A 83 11.48 5.05 -4.63
C ALA A 83 11.29 5.62 -6.04
N MET A 84 10.15 6.24 -6.32
CA MET A 84 9.88 6.88 -7.61
C MET A 84 10.86 8.02 -7.90
N GLN A 85 11.14 8.87 -6.90
CA GLN A 85 12.13 9.94 -7.00
C GLN A 85 13.55 9.41 -7.26
N GLN A 86 13.99 8.41 -6.51
CA GLN A 86 15.29 7.77 -6.70
C GLN A 86 15.41 7.13 -8.08
N GLY A 87 14.33 6.52 -8.57
CA GLY A 87 14.26 5.96 -9.91
C GLY A 87 14.04 6.98 -11.02
N GLN A 88 13.99 8.27 -10.70
CA GLN A 88 13.76 9.38 -11.64
C GLN A 88 12.47 9.20 -12.48
N GLN A 89 11.44 8.57 -11.86
CA GLN A 89 10.14 8.39 -12.51
C GLN A 89 9.11 9.39 -11.94
N PRO A 90 8.34 10.05 -12.80
CA PRO A 90 7.26 10.91 -12.34
C PRO A 90 6.14 10.09 -11.69
N ILE A 91 5.51 10.66 -10.67
CA ILE A 91 4.29 10.10 -10.10
C ILE A 91 3.10 10.68 -10.87
N ASP A 92 2.35 9.81 -11.55
CA ASP A 92 1.09 10.20 -12.17
C ASP A 92 -0.02 10.09 -11.13
N GLU A 93 -0.55 11.22 -10.68
CA GLU A 93 -1.63 11.27 -9.67
C GLU A 93 -2.89 10.50 -10.09
N ARG A 94 -3.12 10.29 -11.39
CA ARG A 94 -4.24 9.48 -11.90
C ARG A 94 -4.05 8.00 -11.63
N LEU A 95 -2.82 7.57 -11.35
CA LEU A 95 -2.45 6.20 -11.00
C LEU A 95 -2.28 6.00 -9.48
N VAL A 96 -2.66 7.00 -8.68
CA VAL A 96 -2.67 6.90 -7.22
C VAL A 96 -4.11 6.71 -6.74
N PHE A 97 -4.42 5.49 -6.34
CA PHE A 97 -5.77 5.09 -5.90
C PHE A 97 -5.86 5.16 -4.37
N ARG A 98 -6.80 5.94 -3.88
CA ARG A 98 -6.96 6.27 -2.46
C ARG A 98 -8.16 5.53 -1.87
N HIS A 99 -8.13 5.29 -0.54
CA HIS A 99 -9.21 4.62 0.19
C HIS A 99 -9.52 3.21 -0.33
N VAL A 100 -8.47 2.47 -0.68
CA VAL A 100 -8.54 1.10 -1.20
C VAL A 100 -8.11 0.15 -0.09
N HIS A 101 -9.04 -0.67 0.44
CA HIS A 101 -8.81 -1.49 1.63
C HIS A 101 -9.14 -2.97 1.44
N THR A 102 -10.14 -3.28 0.64
CA THR A 102 -10.75 -4.61 0.58
C THR A 102 -10.52 -5.30 -0.76
N TRP A 103 -10.79 -6.59 -0.80
CA TRP A 103 -10.87 -7.37 -2.04
C TRP A 103 -11.76 -6.70 -3.11
N ARG A 104 -12.94 -6.22 -2.70
CA ARG A 104 -13.88 -5.54 -3.62
C ARG A 104 -13.31 -4.22 -4.16
N ASP A 105 -12.53 -3.52 -3.36
CA ASP A 105 -11.86 -2.31 -3.83
C ASP A 105 -10.78 -2.66 -4.86
N GLY A 106 -10.07 -3.78 -4.68
CA GLY A 106 -9.15 -4.32 -5.67
C GLY A 106 -9.84 -4.63 -7.01
N GLN A 107 -11.04 -5.22 -6.97
CA GLN A 107 -11.83 -5.46 -8.18
C GLN A 107 -12.23 -4.15 -8.87
N ARG A 108 -12.73 -3.16 -8.11
CA ARG A 108 -13.06 -1.83 -8.67
C ARG A 108 -11.84 -1.12 -9.25
N LEU A 109 -10.68 -1.32 -8.64
CA LEU A 109 -9.42 -0.78 -9.13
C LEU A 109 -9.07 -1.38 -10.50
N ALA A 110 -9.28 -2.69 -10.69
CA ALA A 110 -9.12 -3.32 -12.01
C ALA A 110 -10.06 -2.68 -13.05
N GLU A 111 -11.33 -2.48 -12.71
CA GLU A 111 -12.30 -1.85 -13.61
C GLU A 111 -11.86 -0.44 -14.02
N GLN A 112 -11.38 0.36 -13.08
CA GLN A 112 -10.86 1.71 -13.37
C GLN A 112 -9.66 1.67 -14.32
N ILE A 113 -8.70 0.76 -14.08
CA ILE A 113 -7.54 0.58 -14.96
C ILE A 113 -7.98 0.13 -16.37
N LEU A 114 -8.94 -0.79 -16.46
CA LEU A 114 -9.43 -1.30 -17.73
C LEU A 114 -10.17 -0.25 -18.58
N GLN A 115 -10.78 0.75 -17.94
CA GLN A 115 -11.41 1.89 -18.60
C GLN A 115 -10.40 2.88 -19.18
N MET A 116 -9.14 2.86 -18.74
CA MET A 116 -8.09 3.70 -19.30
C MET A 116 -7.72 3.24 -20.72
N ALA A 117 -7.30 4.18 -21.57
CA ALA A 117 -6.67 3.85 -22.84
C ALA A 117 -5.45 2.98 -22.60
N LYS A 118 -5.19 1.97 -23.44
CA LYS A 118 -4.07 1.03 -23.24
C LYS A 118 -2.73 1.72 -23.05
N SER A 119 -2.49 2.82 -23.75
CA SER A 119 -1.26 3.63 -23.62
C SER A 119 -1.14 4.38 -22.30
N GLU A 120 -2.22 4.51 -21.54
CA GLU A 120 -2.26 5.21 -20.25
C GLU A 120 -2.28 4.26 -19.06
N ARG A 121 -2.50 2.97 -19.27
CA ARG A 121 -2.52 1.97 -18.20
C ARG A 121 -1.15 1.85 -17.53
N PRO A 122 -1.11 1.56 -16.24
CA PRO A 122 0.15 1.22 -15.56
C PRO A 122 0.73 -0.08 -16.14
N ASP A 123 2.05 -0.23 -16.06
CA ASP A 123 2.76 -1.48 -16.35
C ASP A 123 2.97 -2.34 -15.09
N ALA A 124 2.89 -1.71 -13.92
CA ALA A 124 2.88 -2.38 -12.63
C ALA A 124 2.00 -1.64 -11.62
N ILE A 125 1.54 -2.35 -10.61
CA ILE A 125 0.87 -1.75 -9.45
C ILE A 125 1.47 -2.30 -8.15
N PHE A 126 1.78 -1.39 -7.23
CA PHE A 126 2.03 -1.72 -5.84
C PHE A 126 0.74 -1.53 -5.04
N ALA A 127 0.11 -2.64 -4.66
CA ALA A 127 -1.10 -2.67 -3.86
C ALA A 127 -0.78 -2.55 -2.36
N GLY A 128 -1.59 -1.79 -1.65
CA GLY A 128 -1.40 -1.52 -0.22
C GLY A 128 -1.60 -2.72 0.71
N SER A 129 -2.15 -3.84 0.19
CA SER A 129 -2.27 -5.13 0.90
C SER A 129 -2.45 -6.28 -0.09
N ASP A 130 -2.23 -7.50 0.37
CA ASP A 130 -2.48 -8.71 -0.43
C ASP A 130 -3.97 -8.90 -0.73
N GLU A 131 -4.86 -8.50 0.18
CA GLU A 131 -6.30 -8.57 -0.06
C GLU A 131 -6.71 -7.76 -1.29
N VAL A 132 -6.21 -6.54 -1.37
CA VAL A 132 -6.42 -5.66 -2.54
C VAL A 132 -5.77 -6.24 -3.78
N ALA A 133 -4.52 -6.72 -3.68
CA ALA A 133 -3.79 -7.34 -4.79
C ALA A 133 -4.54 -8.52 -5.37
N CYS A 134 -5.03 -9.43 -4.52
CA CYS A 134 -5.77 -10.61 -4.95
C CYS A 134 -7.11 -10.25 -5.62
N GLY A 135 -7.84 -9.26 -5.10
CA GLY A 135 -9.06 -8.75 -5.72
C GLY A 135 -8.79 -8.16 -7.10
N LEU A 136 -7.73 -7.39 -7.23
CA LEU A 136 -7.26 -6.81 -8.49
C LEU A 136 -6.90 -7.92 -9.50
N ILE A 137 -6.07 -8.89 -9.12
CA ILE A 137 -5.63 -10.01 -9.97
C ILE A 137 -6.84 -10.80 -10.44
N SER A 138 -7.77 -11.13 -9.54
CA SER A 138 -9.00 -11.86 -9.87
C SER A 138 -9.80 -11.16 -10.97
N ALA A 139 -10.01 -9.85 -10.85
CA ALA A 139 -10.76 -9.08 -11.83
C ALA A 139 -9.99 -8.89 -13.14
N LEU A 140 -8.69 -8.67 -13.10
CA LEU A 140 -7.85 -8.58 -14.30
C LEU A 140 -7.89 -9.88 -15.09
N SER A 141 -7.69 -11.02 -14.42
CA SER A 141 -7.72 -12.35 -15.05
C SER A 141 -9.09 -12.67 -15.65
N ALA A 142 -10.18 -12.32 -14.96
CA ALA A 142 -11.55 -12.47 -15.48
C ALA A 142 -11.82 -11.65 -16.75
N ASN A 143 -11.04 -10.58 -16.97
CA ASN A 143 -11.10 -9.73 -18.18
C ASN A 143 -9.98 -10.07 -19.19
N GLY A 144 -9.31 -11.20 -19.06
CA GLY A 144 -8.30 -11.69 -19.99
C GLY A 144 -6.97 -10.95 -19.96
N ILE A 145 -6.70 -10.16 -18.90
CA ILE A 145 -5.42 -9.48 -18.73
C ILE A 145 -4.43 -10.42 -18.05
N SER A 146 -3.28 -10.58 -18.68
CA SER A 146 -2.21 -11.42 -18.14
C SER A 146 -1.47 -10.71 -17.01
N VAL A 147 -1.39 -11.37 -15.87
CA VAL A 147 -0.56 -10.95 -14.73
C VAL A 147 0.56 -11.99 -14.57
N PRO A 148 1.85 -11.60 -14.58
CA PRO A 148 2.40 -10.25 -14.70
C PRO A 148 2.61 -9.76 -16.13
N GLY A 149 2.17 -10.50 -17.16
CA GLY A 149 2.55 -10.27 -18.57
C GLY A 149 2.15 -8.89 -19.12
N GLU A 150 0.93 -8.43 -18.84
CA GLU A 150 0.44 -7.11 -19.28
C GLU A 150 0.42 -6.09 -18.16
N LEU A 151 0.19 -6.53 -16.93
CA LEU A 151 0.22 -5.69 -15.73
C LEU A 151 0.78 -6.51 -14.56
N ALA A 152 1.93 -6.09 -14.05
CA ALA A 152 2.48 -6.70 -12.85
C ALA A 152 1.75 -6.21 -11.59
N VAL A 153 1.50 -7.12 -10.64
CA VAL A 153 0.87 -6.78 -9.36
C VAL A 153 1.79 -7.21 -8.24
N MET A 154 2.05 -6.30 -7.31
CA MET A 154 2.79 -6.57 -6.08
C MET A 154 1.91 -6.22 -4.89
N GLY A 155 1.70 -7.19 -4.00
CA GLY A 155 0.98 -7.02 -2.74
C GLY A 155 1.87 -6.56 -1.59
N PHE A 156 1.31 -6.59 -0.38
CA PHE A 156 1.99 -6.27 0.86
C PHE A 156 1.41 -7.11 1.99
N ASP A 157 2.20 -7.48 2.99
CA ASP A 157 1.92 -8.25 4.20
C ASP A 157 2.22 -9.76 4.10
N ASN A 158 2.23 -10.36 2.93
CA ASN A 158 2.40 -11.81 2.70
C ASN A 158 1.36 -12.65 3.48
N LEU A 159 0.08 -12.27 3.32
CA LEU A 159 -1.04 -12.96 3.95
C LEU A 159 -1.32 -14.32 3.28
N PRO A 160 -1.92 -15.30 3.99
CA PRO A 160 -2.28 -16.60 3.40
C PRO A 160 -3.15 -16.50 2.14
N VAL A 161 -3.93 -15.42 1.98
CA VAL A 161 -4.75 -15.18 0.78
C VAL A 161 -3.89 -15.06 -0.49
N ALA A 162 -2.65 -14.61 -0.37
CA ALA A 162 -1.72 -14.50 -1.51
C ALA A 162 -1.40 -15.86 -2.14
N GLU A 163 -1.45 -16.95 -1.37
CA GLU A 163 -1.23 -18.30 -1.87
C GLU A 163 -2.44 -18.87 -2.63
N MET A 164 -3.62 -18.25 -2.48
CA MET A 164 -4.86 -18.70 -3.12
C MET A 164 -5.04 -18.19 -4.54
N VAL A 165 -4.25 -17.22 -4.95
CA VAL A 165 -4.30 -16.63 -6.30
C VAL A 165 -3.21 -17.29 -7.14
N HIS A 166 -3.64 -18.18 -8.04
CA HIS A 166 -2.74 -18.75 -9.04
C HIS A 166 -2.46 -17.70 -10.13
N ILE A 167 -1.22 -17.35 -10.26
CA ILE A 167 -0.70 -16.42 -11.27
C ILE A 167 0.13 -17.23 -12.27
#